data_e2ad8a617e57cf264cbc404a75502700
#
_entry.id   e2ad8a617e57cf264cbc404a75502700
#
_cell.length_a   1.000
_cell.length_b   1.000
_cell.length_c   1.000
_cell.angle_alpha   90.00
_cell.angle_beta   90.00
_cell.angle_gamma   90.00
#
_symmetry.space_group_name_H-M   'P 1'
#
loop_
_entity.id
_entity.type
_entity.pdbx_description
1 polymer ?
#
loop_
_entity_poly.entity_id
_entity_poly.type
_entity_poly.pdbx_seq_one_letter_code
_entity_poly.pdbx_strand_id
1 'polypeptide(L)'
;MFETSLELLRFHWVAYTIYSLMILSVIAWFAWNLTRKEKVRSIVRIPFYGYMAFLIMAGVGHHIFTYNAIPWVEEDIKRHDINPDRSYLIEVADHKWKMPKLVAKEGERVMFDVRSKDLTYGFGLFRKDGSMVFQMQVVPKHKNTLLWTFRECGSFDIISTEYSGPAQYDPETGKDLMFVEDGMVVECNEKLAMKE
;
A
#
# COMPACT_ATOMS: atom_id res chain seq x y z
N MET A 1 4.52 3.49 -16.74
CA MET A 1 3.07 3.72 -16.82
C MET A 1 2.59 4.49 -15.61
N PHE A 2 2.98 4.14 -14.40
CA PHE A 2 2.80 4.94 -13.20
C PHE A 2 4.18 5.37 -12.69
N GLU A 3 4.37 6.66 -12.46
CA GLU A 3 5.66 7.18 -11.99
C GLU A 3 5.68 7.30 -10.46
N THR A 4 4.54 7.64 -9.88
CA THR A 4 4.38 7.78 -8.42
C THR A 4 3.24 6.92 -7.87
N SER A 5 3.31 6.61 -6.58
CA SER A 5 2.20 5.92 -5.90
C SER A 5 0.91 6.76 -5.87
N LEU A 6 1.00 8.08 -5.98
CA LEU A 6 -0.16 8.96 -6.04
C LEU A 6 -0.96 8.77 -7.35
N GLU A 7 -0.27 8.61 -8.48
CA GLU A 7 -0.92 8.31 -9.77
C GLU A 7 -1.64 6.96 -9.72
N LEU A 8 -0.98 5.95 -9.14
CA LEU A 8 -1.59 4.64 -8.95
C LEU A 8 -2.83 4.72 -8.05
N LEU A 9 -2.78 5.49 -6.96
CA LEU A 9 -3.92 5.70 -6.06
C LEU A 9 -5.10 6.37 -6.79
N ARG A 10 -4.85 7.39 -7.62
CA ARG A 10 -5.88 8.05 -8.44
C ARG A 10 -6.53 7.08 -9.43
N PHE A 11 -5.72 6.28 -10.11
CA PHE A 11 -6.23 5.22 -11.00
C PHE A 11 -7.08 4.20 -10.23
N HIS A 12 -6.60 3.72 -9.09
CA HIS A 12 -7.32 2.78 -8.22
C HIS A 12 -8.65 3.35 -7.74
N TRP A 13 -8.71 4.64 -7.40
CA TRP A 13 -9.95 5.28 -6.97
C TRP A 13 -11.03 5.21 -8.06
N VAL A 14 -10.68 5.50 -9.31
CA VAL A 14 -11.62 5.40 -10.44
C VAL A 14 -12.03 3.95 -10.70
N ALA A 15 -11.05 3.04 -10.80
CA ALA A 15 -11.29 1.62 -11.04
C ALA A 15 -12.15 0.99 -9.93
N TYR A 16 -11.86 1.32 -8.67
CA TYR A 16 -12.61 0.85 -7.50
C TYR A 16 -14.05 1.39 -7.50
N THR A 17 -14.25 2.65 -7.86
CA THR A 17 -15.59 3.25 -7.95
C THR A 17 -16.43 2.51 -8.98
N ILE A 18 -15.90 2.27 -10.20
CA ILE A 18 -16.59 1.52 -11.25
C ILE A 18 -16.93 0.11 -10.78
N TYR A 19 -15.96 -0.59 -10.20
CA TYR A 19 -16.13 -1.94 -9.69
C TYR A 19 -17.21 -2.01 -8.58
N SER A 20 -17.18 -1.07 -7.63
CA SER A 20 -18.17 -0.98 -6.56
C SER A 20 -19.57 -0.73 -7.09
N LEU A 21 -19.73 0.17 -8.06
CA LEU A 21 -21.03 0.43 -8.72
C LEU A 21 -21.54 -0.82 -9.44
N MET A 22 -20.68 -1.58 -10.10
CA MET A 22 -21.05 -2.86 -10.72
C MET A 22 -21.57 -3.86 -9.69
N ILE A 23 -20.86 -4.05 -8.60
CA ILE A 23 -21.28 -4.97 -7.51
C ILE A 23 -22.62 -4.53 -6.92
N LEU A 24 -22.75 -3.24 -6.57
CA LEU A 24 -24.00 -2.69 -6.04
C LEU A 24 -25.16 -2.86 -7.00
N SER A 25 -24.94 -2.72 -8.30
CA SER A 25 -25.96 -2.94 -9.34
C SER A 25 -26.42 -4.40 -9.37
N VAL A 26 -25.49 -5.35 -9.25
CA VAL A 26 -25.81 -6.79 -9.19
C VAL A 26 -26.58 -7.11 -7.92
N ILE A 27 -26.16 -6.58 -6.77
CA ILE A 27 -26.86 -6.76 -5.49
C ILE A 27 -28.26 -6.16 -5.56
N ALA A 28 -28.41 -4.95 -6.07
CA ALA A 28 -29.72 -4.30 -6.23
C ALA A 28 -30.63 -5.08 -7.17
N TRP A 29 -30.12 -5.58 -8.30
CA TRP A 29 -30.85 -6.45 -9.22
C TRP A 29 -31.28 -7.76 -8.52
N PHE A 30 -30.40 -8.38 -7.74
CA PHE A 30 -30.72 -9.59 -6.99
C PHE A 30 -31.81 -9.33 -5.94
N ALA A 31 -31.68 -8.26 -5.14
CA ALA A 31 -32.65 -7.86 -4.14
C ALA A 31 -34.02 -7.56 -4.78
N TRP A 32 -34.04 -6.85 -5.90
CA TRP A 32 -35.27 -6.60 -6.67
C TRP A 32 -35.93 -7.91 -7.10
N ASN A 33 -35.17 -8.88 -7.61
CA ASN A 33 -35.73 -10.18 -8.03
C ASN A 33 -36.26 -11.01 -6.86
N LEU A 34 -35.66 -10.90 -5.67
CA LEU A 34 -36.16 -11.57 -4.46
C LEU A 34 -37.46 -10.97 -3.92
N THR A 35 -37.66 -9.67 -4.06
CA THR A 35 -38.78 -8.93 -3.46
C THR A 35 -40.00 -8.85 -4.37
N ARG A 36 -39.85 -9.07 -5.67
CA ARG A 36 -41.00 -9.04 -6.60
C ARG A 36 -41.84 -10.31 -6.51
N LYS A 37 -43.14 -10.17 -6.77
CA LYS A 37 -44.14 -11.29 -6.69
C LYS A 37 -44.11 -12.25 -7.87
N GLU A 38 -43.43 -11.91 -8.96
CA GLU A 38 -43.36 -12.74 -10.17
C GLU A 38 -42.25 -13.78 -10.11
N LYS A 39 -42.43 -14.92 -10.79
CA LYS A 39 -41.37 -15.92 -10.91
C LYS A 39 -40.17 -15.37 -11.64
N VAL A 40 -39.00 -15.45 -10.97
CA VAL A 40 -37.72 -15.06 -11.57
C VAL A 40 -37.28 -16.12 -12.57
N ARG A 41 -36.99 -15.75 -13.80
CA ARG A 41 -36.24 -16.60 -14.74
C ARG A 41 -34.75 -16.45 -14.46
N SER A 42 -34.05 -17.58 -14.31
CA SER A 42 -32.57 -17.58 -14.29
C SER A 42 -32.08 -17.14 -15.67
N ILE A 43 -31.53 -15.93 -15.73
CA ILE A 43 -31.11 -15.29 -16.99
C ILE A 43 -29.66 -15.62 -17.32
N VAL A 44 -28.83 -15.91 -16.30
CA VAL A 44 -27.39 -16.11 -16.48
C VAL A 44 -27.05 -17.59 -16.29
N ARG A 45 -26.60 -18.23 -17.37
CA ARG A 45 -25.99 -19.56 -17.35
C ARG A 45 -24.52 -19.39 -17.74
N ILE A 46 -23.64 -19.36 -16.77
CA ILE A 46 -22.20 -19.31 -17.03
C ILE A 46 -21.69 -20.76 -17.08
N PRO A 47 -21.14 -21.23 -18.22
CA PRO A 47 -20.52 -22.55 -18.29
C PRO A 47 -19.34 -22.61 -17.32
N PHE A 48 -19.25 -23.67 -16.53
CA PHE A 48 -18.23 -23.87 -15.51
C PHE A 48 -16.80 -23.63 -16.06
N TYR A 49 -16.46 -24.24 -17.18
CA TYR A 49 -15.14 -24.10 -17.79
C TYR A 49 -14.89 -22.69 -18.31
N GLY A 50 -15.92 -22.00 -18.81
CA GLY A 50 -15.81 -20.59 -19.21
C GLY A 50 -15.55 -19.68 -18.02
N TYR A 51 -16.20 -19.93 -16.90
CA TYR A 51 -15.96 -19.19 -15.65
C TYR A 51 -14.55 -19.45 -15.11
N MET A 52 -14.09 -20.70 -15.08
CA MET A 52 -12.73 -21.03 -14.65
C MET A 52 -11.67 -20.40 -15.56
N ALA A 53 -11.85 -20.45 -16.87
CA ALA A 53 -10.95 -19.79 -17.82
C ALA A 53 -10.89 -18.27 -17.59
N PHE A 54 -12.04 -17.64 -17.35
CA PHE A 54 -12.10 -16.22 -17.02
C PHE A 54 -11.32 -15.90 -15.72
N LEU A 55 -11.50 -16.68 -14.65
CA LEU A 55 -10.80 -16.47 -13.38
C LEU A 55 -9.28 -16.63 -13.55
N ILE A 56 -8.83 -17.63 -14.29
CA ILE A 56 -7.41 -17.86 -14.57
C ILE A 56 -6.84 -16.68 -15.37
N MET A 57 -7.51 -16.29 -16.46
CA MET A 57 -7.06 -15.17 -17.28
C MET A 57 -7.05 -13.85 -16.50
N ALA A 58 -8.07 -13.58 -15.70
CA ALA A 58 -8.14 -12.37 -14.89
C ALA A 58 -7.04 -12.35 -13.82
N GLY A 59 -6.84 -13.47 -13.09
CA GLY A 59 -5.80 -13.58 -12.07
C GLY A 59 -4.40 -13.45 -12.63
N VAL A 60 -4.05 -14.26 -13.63
CA VAL A 60 -2.73 -14.20 -14.29
C VAL A 60 -2.50 -12.85 -14.95
N GLY A 61 -3.52 -12.34 -15.67
CA GLY A 61 -3.44 -11.04 -16.33
C GLY A 61 -3.23 -9.90 -15.35
N HIS A 62 -3.88 -9.95 -14.19
CA HIS A 62 -3.67 -8.96 -13.14
C HIS A 62 -2.21 -8.96 -12.62
N HIS A 63 -1.63 -10.12 -12.36
CA HIS A 63 -0.25 -10.22 -11.91
C HIS A 63 0.75 -9.74 -12.96
N ILE A 64 0.55 -10.12 -14.23
CA ILE A 64 1.37 -9.65 -15.35
C ILE A 64 1.27 -8.12 -15.49
N PHE A 65 0.06 -7.58 -15.42
CA PHE A 65 -0.15 -6.13 -15.48
C PHE A 65 0.57 -5.41 -14.33
N THR A 66 0.36 -5.86 -13.08
CA THR A 66 0.97 -5.26 -11.89
C THR A 66 2.49 -5.24 -11.98
N TYR A 67 3.09 -6.37 -12.36
CA TYR A 67 4.54 -6.47 -12.49
C TYR A 67 5.13 -5.53 -13.55
N ASN A 68 4.45 -5.37 -14.70
CA ASN A 68 4.98 -4.55 -15.80
C ASN A 68 4.56 -3.07 -15.73
N ALA A 69 3.46 -2.75 -15.03
CA ALA A 69 2.92 -1.39 -15.02
C ALA A 69 3.37 -0.56 -13.81
N ILE A 70 3.79 -1.23 -12.72
CA ILE A 70 4.14 -0.60 -11.47
C ILE A 70 5.64 -0.78 -11.20
N PRO A 71 6.47 0.26 -11.38
CA PRO A 71 7.94 0.12 -11.37
C PRO A 71 8.51 -0.38 -10.04
N TRP A 72 7.94 0.02 -8.91
CA TRP A 72 8.43 -0.40 -7.60
C TRP A 72 8.10 -1.86 -7.24
N VAL A 73 7.16 -2.51 -7.94
CA VAL A 73 6.84 -3.94 -7.72
C VAL A 73 8.02 -4.81 -8.12
N GLU A 74 8.59 -4.59 -9.30
CA GLU A 74 9.78 -5.32 -9.75
C GLU A 74 10.99 -5.04 -8.86
N GLU A 75 11.21 -3.76 -8.51
CA GLU A 75 12.30 -3.33 -7.63
C GLU A 75 12.22 -4.03 -6.27
N ASP A 76 11.05 -4.07 -5.64
CA ASP A 76 10.88 -4.69 -4.32
C ASP A 76 10.94 -6.23 -4.37
N ILE A 77 10.44 -6.87 -5.42
CA ILE A 77 10.61 -8.32 -5.63
C ILE A 77 12.10 -8.69 -5.71
N LYS A 78 12.90 -7.90 -6.41
CA LYS A 78 14.34 -8.09 -6.61
C LYS A 78 15.20 -7.40 -5.54
N ARG A 79 14.62 -6.92 -4.43
CA ARG A 79 15.30 -6.09 -3.43
C ARG A 79 16.58 -6.69 -2.85
N HIS A 80 16.70 -8.01 -2.86
CA HIS A 80 17.89 -8.69 -2.35
C HIS A 80 19.06 -8.70 -3.35
N ASP A 81 18.78 -8.47 -4.62
CA ASP A 81 19.76 -8.42 -5.71
C ASP A 81 20.20 -6.97 -6.03
N ILE A 82 19.51 -5.99 -5.41
CA ILE A 82 19.74 -4.57 -5.64
C ILE A 82 20.53 -3.99 -4.46
N ASN A 83 21.63 -3.31 -4.74
CA ASN A 83 22.33 -2.53 -3.72
C ASN A 83 21.59 -1.22 -3.48
N PRO A 84 21.06 -0.99 -2.26
CA PRO A 84 20.41 0.26 -1.93
C PRO A 84 21.44 1.39 -1.76
N ASP A 85 21.04 2.63 -2.05
CA ASP A 85 21.87 3.81 -1.81
C ASP A 85 21.94 4.13 -0.31
N ARG A 86 20.86 3.79 0.43
CA ARG A 86 20.77 3.89 1.89
C ARG A 86 20.06 2.70 2.49
N SER A 87 20.37 2.41 3.75
CA SER A 87 19.69 1.38 4.54
C SER A 87 19.40 1.90 5.94
N TYR A 88 18.18 1.68 6.41
CA TYR A 88 17.76 2.05 7.74
C TYR A 88 17.28 0.83 8.51
N LEU A 89 17.84 0.65 9.72
CA LEU A 89 17.34 -0.30 10.70
C LEU A 89 16.39 0.44 11.64
N ILE A 90 15.16 -0.03 11.72
CA ILE A 90 14.11 0.52 12.57
C ILE A 90 13.62 -0.60 13.48
N GLU A 91 13.58 -0.34 14.77
CA GLU A 91 13.03 -1.28 15.75
C GLU A 91 11.69 -0.71 16.29
N VAL A 92 10.77 -1.62 16.60
CA VAL A 92 9.51 -1.26 17.25
C VAL A 92 9.25 -2.20 18.43
N ALA A 93 8.86 -1.63 19.55
CA ALA A 93 8.42 -2.34 20.74
C ALA A 93 7.56 -1.40 21.60
N ASP A 94 6.63 -1.95 22.35
CA ASP A 94 5.78 -1.19 23.30
C ASP A 94 5.16 0.06 22.64
N HIS A 95 4.67 -0.07 21.41
CA HIS A 95 4.07 1.01 20.59
C HIS A 95 4.99 2.23 20.40
N LYS A 96 6.31 2.02 20.30
CA LYS A 96 7.29 3.08 20.08
C LYS A 96 8.29 2.69 19.01
N TRP A 97 8.51 3.61 18.09
CA TRP A 97 9.57 3.49 17.09
C TRP A 97 10.92 3.87 17.69
N LYS A 98 11.92 3.02 17.47
CA LYS A 98 13.31 3.34 17.70
C LYS A 98 14.02 3.37 16.37
N MET A 99 14.27 4.57 15.85
CA MET A 99 14.83 4.76 14.53
C MET A 99 15.78 5.97 14.51
N PRO A 100 16.78 5.99 13.60
CA PRO A 100 17.56 7.19 13.32
C PRO A 100 16.69 8.24 12.61
N LYS A 101 17.25 9.43 12.40
CA LYS A 101 16.64 10.41 11.49
C LYS A 101 16.66 9.85 10.07
N LEU A 102 15.48 9.71 9.46
CA LEU A 102 15.34 9.18 8.12
C LEU A 102 15.44 10.33 7.11
N VAL A 103 16.46 10.28 6.27
CA VAL A 103 16.71 11.29 5.22
C VAL A 103 17.16 10.59 3.95
N ALA A 104 16.56 10.95 2.82
CA ALA A 104 17.01 10.49 1.50
C ALA A 104 17.03 11.66 0.52
N LYS A 105 17.54 11.41 -0.68
CA LYS A 105 17.41 12.32 -1.82
C LYS A 105 16.45 11.73 -2.83
N GLU A 106 15.79 12.59 -3.57
CA GLU A 106 14.99 12.18 -4.70
C GLU A 106 15.82 11.38 -5.71
N GLY A 107 15.32 10.22 -6.11
CA GLY A 107 16.01 9.24 -6.94
C GLY A 107 16.77 8.17 -6.17
N GLU A 108 17.02 8.33 -4.85
CA GLU A 108 17.72 7.30 -4.06
C GLU A 108 16.82 6.09 -3.76
N ARG A 109 17.44 4.93 -3.80
CA ARG A 109 16.86 3.66 -3.35
C ARG A 109 17.18 3.44 -1.88
N VAL A 110 16.14 3.33 -1.09
CA VAL A 110 16.26 3.18 0.36
C VAL A 110 15.73 1.80 0.78
N MET A 111 16.54 1.05 1.50
CA MET A 111 16.15 -0.20 2.14
C MET A 111 15.70 0.07 3.56
N PHE A 112 14.48 -0.27 3.90
CA PHE A 112 13.97 -0.29 5.26
C PHE A 112 14.01 -1.71 5.80
N ASP A 113 14.77 -1.94 6.88
CA ASP A 113 14.76 -3.19 7.69
C ASP A 113 14.04 -2.86 9.00
N VAL A 114 12.78 -3.26 9.12
CA VAL A 114 11.95 -2.93 10.29
C VAL A 114 11.69 -4.19 11.11
N ARG A 115 11.98 -4.13 12.40
CA ARG A 115 11.92 -5.28 13.29
C ARG A 115 11.04 -5.02 14.50
N SER A 116 10.03 -5.85 14.67
CA SER A 116 9.22 -5.86 15.88
C SER A 116 9.78 -6.84 16.90
N LYS A 117 9.73 -6.45 18.18
CA LYS A 117 10.14 -7.29 19.33
C LYS A 117 8.96 -7.98 20.00
N ASP A 118 7.74 -7.48 19.81
CA ASP A 118 6.55 -7.89 20.57
C ASP A 118 5.33 -8.20 19.69
N LEU A 119 4.73 -7.21 19.09
CA LEU A 119 3.46 -7.32 18.35
C LEU A 119 3.67 -7.12 16.84
N THR A 120 2.61 -7.39 16.08
CA THR A 120 2.56 -7.00 14.67
C THR A 120 2.19 -5.53 14.57
N TYR A 121 2.96 -4.79 13.78
CA TYR A 121 2.75 -3.37 13.46
C TYR A 121 2.69 -3.18 11.95
N GLY A 122 2.21 -2.02 11.52
CA GLY A 122 2.35 -1.57 10.15
C GLY A 122 3.35 -0.43 10.06
N PHE A 123 4.30 -0.49 9.14
CA PHE A 123 5.18 0.64 8.85
C PHE A 123 4.70 1.32 7.58
N GLY A 124 3.95 2.41 7.73
CA GLY A 124 3.39 3.17 6.62
C GLY A 124 4.01 4.55 6.52
N LEU A 125 4.33 4.97 5.30
CA LEU A 125 4.80 6.30 4.96
C LEU A 125 3.67 7.07 4.25
N PHE A 126 3.36 8.27 4.73
CA PHE A 126 2.24 9.08 4.26
C PHE A 126 2.66 10.49 3.89
N ARG A 127 2.03 11.04 2.86
CA ARG A 127 2.14 12.45 2.52
C ARG A 127 1.35 13.31 3.50
N LYS A 128 1.60 14.61 3.52
CA LYS A 128 0.89 15.56 4.39
C LYS A 128 -0.61 15.68 4.11
N ASP A 129 -1.06 15.27 2.95
CA ASP A 129 -2.49 15.19 2.59
C ASP A 129 -3.16 13.88 3.06
N GLY A 130 -2.42 13.00 3.76
CA GLY A 130 -2.88 11.71 4.24
C GLY A 130 -2.85 10.59 3.20
N SER A 131 -2.40 10.85 1.98
CA SER A 131 -2.25 9.80 0.97
C SER A 131 -1.01 8.94 1.24
N MET A 132 -1.17 7.63 1.08
CA MET A 132 -0.11 6.66 1.37
C MET A 132 0.93 6.62 0.25
N VAL A 133 2.21 6.61 0.62
CA VAL A 133 3.34 6.38 -0.29
C VAL A 133 3.58 4.88 -0.43
N PHE A 134 3.82 4.21 0.68
CA PHE A 134 3.93 2.77 0.80
C PHE A 134 3.59 2.30 2.21
N GLN A 135 3.42 0.99 2.36
CA GLN A 135 3.34 0.34 3.66
C GLN A 135 3.96 -1.05 3.62
N MET A 136 4.39 -1.55 4.78
CA MET A 136 4.68 -2.96 4.99
C MET A 136 4.21 -3.43 6.35
N GLN A 137 3.82 -4.70 6.43
CA GLN A 137 3.53 -5.36 7.69
C GLN A 137 4.84 -5.74 8.40
N VAL A 138 4.92 -5.48 9.69
CA VAL A 138 6.09 -5.75 10.53
C VAL A 138 5.73 -6.84 11.52
N VAL A 139 6.10 -8.08 11.19
CA VAL A 139 5.79 -9.26 11.99
C VAL A 139 6.94 -9.52 12.98
N PRO A 140 6.65 -9.78 14.26
CA PRO A 140 7.69 -10.06 15.26
C PRO A 140 8.50 -11.32 14.92
N LYS A 141 9.80 -11.31 15.28
CA LYS A 141 10.76 -12.39 15.04
C LYS A 141 11.08 -12.67 13.56
N HIS A 142 10.59 -11.83 12.64
CA HIS A 142 10.91 -11.91 11.22
C HIS A 142 11.73 -10.70 10.79
N LYS A 143 12.48 -10.88 9.71
CA LYS A 143 13.13 -9.79 9.00
C LYS A 143 12.10 -9.21 8.00
N ASN A 144 11.65 -7.99 8.26
CA ASN A 144 10.69 -7.31 7.38
C ASN A 144 11.45 -6.21 6.64
N THR A 145 11.61 -6.38 5.33
CA THR A 145 12.36 -5.45 4.49
C THR A 145 11.55 -4.96 3.32
N LEU A 146 11.71 -3.70 2.98
CA LEU A 146 11.10 -3.05 1.83
C LEU A 146 12.15 -2.17 1.15
N LEU A 147 12.28 -2.28 -0.16
CA LEU A 147 13.09 -1.39 -0.99
C LEU A 147 12.16 -0.38 -1.65
N TRP A 148 12.49 0.91 -1.51
CA TRP A 148 11.72 1.99 -2.11
C TRP A 148 12.60 3.01 -2.79
N THR A 149 12.26 3.34 -4.04
CA THR A 149 12.89 4.43 -4.78
C THR A 149 12.05 5.68 -4.62
N PHE A 150 12.59 6.72 -4.00
CA PHE A 150 11.89 8.00 -3.82
C PHE A 150 11.84 8.78 -5.12
N ARG A 151 10.65 8.92 -5.71
CA ARG A 151 10.38 9.67 -6.95
C ARG A 151 9.68 11.01 -6.69
N GLU A 152 9.66 11.42 -5.46
CA GLU A 152 9.06 12.67 -4.99
C GLU A 152 9.81 13.15 -3.77
N CYS A 153 10.00 14.46 -3.66
CA CYS A 153 10.65 15.07 -2.50
C CYS A 153 9.61 15.71 -1.56
N GLY A 154 10.03 15.96 -0.33
CA GLY A 154 9.19 16.56 0.70
C GLY A 154 9.35 15.91 2.06
N SER A 155 8.42 16.21 2.95
CA SER A 155 8.34 15.67 4.29
C SER A 155 7.17 14.70 4.38
N PHE A 156 7.39 13.56 5.02
CA PHE A 156 6.44 12.45 5.11
C PHE A 156 6.26 12.02 6.56
N ASP A 157 5.02 11.66 6.89
CA ASP A 157 4.67 11.17 8.21
C ASP A 157 4.77 9.63 8.24
N ILE A 158 5.14 9.09 9.41
CA ILE A 158 5.15 7.65 9.65
C ILE A 158 3.98 7.30 10.56
N ILE A 159 3.20 6.30 10.17
CA ILE A 159 2.00 5.84 10.90
C ILE A 159 2.00 4.32 10.92
N SER A 160 1.59 3.72 12.05
CA SER A 160 1.27 2.30 12.06
C SER A 160 -0.04 2.05 11.34
N THR A 161 0.01 1.28 10.26
CA THR A 161 -1.18 0.90 9.48
C THR A 161 -1.93 -0.31 10.07
N GLU A 162 -1.37 -0.92 11.12
CA GLU A 162 -1.99 -2.02 11.86
C GLU A 162 -2.40 -1.56 13.26
N TYR A 163 -3.58 -2.01 13.69
CA TYR A 163 -4.02 -1.82 15.07
C TYR A 163 -3.37 -2.87 15.97
N SER A 164 -2.46 -2.43 16.83
CA SER A 164 -1.68 -3.29 17.71
C SER A 164 -2.21 -3.33 19.16
N GLY A 165 -3.47 -2.98 19.35
CA GLY A 165 -4.14 -2.98 20.65
C GLY A 165 -4.40 -1.58 21.23
N PRO A 166 -5.18 -1.49 22.32
CA PRO A 166 -5.60 -0.20 22.88
C PRO A 166 -4.43 0.63 23.42
N ALA A 167 -3.33 0.00 23.81
CA ALA A 167 -2.14 0.69 24.29
C ALA A 167 -1.37 1.45 23.20
N GLN A 168 -1.77 1.32 21.93
CA GLN A 168 -1.27 2.15 20.84
C GLN A 168 -1.68 3.62 20.99
N TYR A 169 -2.76 3.87 21.71
CA TYR A 169 -3.27 5.22 21.92
C TYR A 169 -3.01 5.68 23.34
N ASP A 170 -2.56 6.92 23.46
CA ASP A 170 -2.41 7.57 24.76
C ASP A 170 -3.76 7.64 25.47
N PRO A 171 -3.89 7.12 26.71
CA PRO A 171 -5.18 7.02 27.40
C PRO A 171 -5.76 8.38 27.81
N GLU A 172 -4.93 9.43 27.93
CA GLU A 172 -5.37 10.76 28.34
C GLU A 172 -5.74 11.63 27.14
N THR A 173 -4.96 11.54 26.05
CA THR A 173 -5.09 12.42 24.90
C THR A 173 -5.75 11.74 23.68
N GLY A 174 -5.81 10.42 23.66
CA GLY A 174 -6.26 9.63 22.52
C GLY A 174 -5.31 9.68 21.33
N LYS A 175 -4.12 10.25 21.49
CA LYS A 175 -3.11 10.35 20.43
C LYS A 175 -2.55 8.98 20.08
N ASP A 176 -2.37 8.71 18.80
CA ASP A 176 -1.63 7.54 18.33
C ASP A 176 -0.13 7.70 18.66
N LEU A 177 0.39 6.83 19.50
CA LEU A 177 1.81 6.80 19.92
C LEU A 177 2.74 6.35 18.78
N MET A 178 2.18 5.74 17.74
CA MET A 178 2.90 5.27 16.57
C MET A 178 2.96 6.33 15.45
N PHE A 179 2.36 7.50 15.66
CA PHE A 179 2.43 8.61 14.72
C PHE A 179 3.73 9.41 14.91
N VAL A 180 4.50 9.53 13.84
CA VAL A 180 5.71 10.38 13.81
C VAL A 180 5.56 11.41 12.71
N GLU A 181 5.34 12.65 13.11
CA GLU A 181 5.30 13.78 12.19
C GLU A 181 6.69 14.04 11.60
N ASP A 182 6.77 14.31 10.30
CA ASP A 182 8.04 14.49 9.58
C ASP A 182 9.05 13.36 9.81
N GLY A 183 8.53 12.14 9.96
CA GLY A 183 9.35 10.96 10.25
C GLY A 183 10.36 10.61 9.15
N MET A 184 10.12 11.06 7.92
CA MET A 184 11.04 10.93 6.77
C MET A 184 11.11 12.22 5.99
N VAL A 185 12.32 12.65 5.62
CA VAL A 185 12.56 13.82 4.77
C VAL A 185 13.28 13.40 3.50
N VAL A 186 12.73 13.76 2.36
CA VAL A 186 13.36 13.53 1.05
C VAL A 186 13.75 14.88 0.45
N GLU A 187 15.05 15.09 0.30
CA GLU A 187 15.61 16.29 -0.31
C GLU A 187 15.39 16.27 -1.82
N CYS A 188 14.90 17.38 -2.39
CA CYS A 188 14.72 17.51 -3.83
C CYS A 188 16.06 17.50 -4.56
N ASN A 189 16.10 16.82 -5.70
CA ASN A 189 17.29 16.77 -6.54
C ASN A 189 17.17 17.82 -7.66
N GLU A 190 17.87 18.94 -7.53
CA GLU A 190 17.85 20.03 -8.51
C GLU A 190 18.18 19.59 -9.94
N LYS A 191 18.93 18.48 -10.11
CA LYS A 191 19.26 17.93 -11.44
C LYS A 191 18.09 17.22 -12.10
N LEU A 192 17.11 16.72 -11.35
CA LEU A 192 15.89 16.11 -11.88
C LEU A 192 14.86 17.18 -12.24
N ALA A 193 14.75 18.24 -11.44
CA ALA A 193 13.84 19.38 -11.69
C ALA A 193 14.16 20.18 -12.98
N MET A 194 15.37 20.05 -13.55
CA MET A 194 15.74 20.71 -14.82
C MET A 194 15.45 19.87 -16.07
N LYS A 195 14.83 18.69 -15.94
CA LYS A 195 14.52 17.79 -17.06
C LYS A 195 13.02 17.71 -17.41
N GLU A 196 12.17 18.34 -16.63
CA GLU A 196 10.76 18.58 -16.92
C GLU A 196 10.57 19.93 -17.63
#